data_b2fb546c76220e5df1eb127a4a9b66c6
#
_entry.id   b2fb546c76220e5df1eb127a4a9b66c6
#
_cell.length_a   1.000
_cell.length_b   1.000
_cell.length_c   1.000
_cell.angle_alpha   90.00
_cell.angle_beta   90.00
_cell.angle_gamma   90.00
#
_symmetry.space_group_name_H-M   'P 1'
#
loop_
_entity.id
_entity.type
_entity.pdbx_description
1 polymer ?
#
loop_
_entity_poly.entity_id
_entity_poly.type
_entity_poly.pdbx_seq_one_letter_code
_entity_poly.pdbx_strand_id
1 'polypeptide(L)'
;MNKRIPLSAASIVPLLAGSCVGDPAVSVPENARPNIIFIFSDDLGIGDLSCYGATRVATPHIDRLAAQGQRFTNAYATSATSTPSRFGLLTGMYPWRLPNTQIAPGNSELIIDPECHTLADAMHDAGYVTGAVGKWHLGLGPVGGTDFNVEIRPDARDIGFDYEYLIPATVDRVPCVFVENGRVVGLDPSDPITVNYDHKVGDWPTGSENPELLKLRPSHGHDNTIVNGISRIGWMTGGRSALWVDEGIADTIALKATQFIARHKDEPFFLYMGTNDVHVPRVPHPRFAGKSGLGTRGDVILQLDWTIGEVMR
;
A
#
# COMPACT_ATOMS: atom_id res chain seq x y z
N MET A 1 77.15 -1.34 -40.62
CA MET A 1 77.24 -0.15 -39.73
C MET A 1 75.96 -0.21 -38.81
N ASN A 2 76.13 -0.80 -37.64
CA ASN A 2 75.06 -0.95 -36.68
C ASN A 2 75.01 0.27 -35.76
N LYS A 3 73.94 1.05 -35.81
CA LYS A 3 73.67 2.09 -34.79
C LYS A 3 72.73 1.53 -33.74
N ARG A 4 73.25 1.35 -32.52
CA ARG A 4 72.49 1.05 -31.32
C ARG A 4 71.82 2.33 -30.80
N ILE A 5 70.52 2.28 -30.51
CA ILE A 5 69.72 3.31 -29.85
C ILE A 5 69.77 3.01 -28.34
N PRO A 6 70.07 3.95 -27.46
CA PRO A 6 70.08 3.70 -26.00
C PRO A 6 68.65 3.71 -25.44
N LEU A 7 68.31 2.73 -24.61
CA LEU A 7 67.09 2.73 -23.79
C LEU A 7 67.20 3.80 -22.71
N SER A 8 66.23 4.71 -22.69
CA SER A 8 66.03 5.65 -21.56
C SER A 8 65.30 4.94 -20.42
N ALA A 9 65.79 5.13 -19.20
CA ALA A 9 65.23 4.64 -17.97
C ALA A 9 63.82 5.25 -17.74
N ALA A 10 62.82 4.41 -17.65
CA ALA A 10 61.49 4.80 -17.21
C ALA A 10 61.45 4.90 -15.68
N SER A 11 61.18 6.09 -15.15
CA SER A 11 60.95 6.32 -13.73
C SER A 11 59.62 5.69 -13.31
N ILE A 12 59.69 4.72 -12.41
CA ILE A 12 58.53 4.10 -11.76
C ILE A 12 58.04 5.05 -10.66
N VAL A 13 56.90 5.68 -10.87
CA VAL A 13 56.16 6.40 -9.83
C VAL A 13 55.38 5.40 -8.99
N PRO A 14 55.57 5.29 -7.68
CA PRO A 14 54.75 4.40 -6.85
C PRO A 14 53.34 4.95 -6.78
N LEU A 15 52.37 4.19 -7.26
CA LEU A 15 50.96 4.41 -7.04
C LEU A 15 50.67 4.09 -5.56
N LEU A 16 50.42 5.13 -4.77
CA LEU A 16 49.86 4.99 -3.42
C LEU A 16 48.43 4.43 -3.56
N ALA A 17 48.29 3.13 -3.35
CA ALA A 17 47.01 2.51 -3.16
C ALA A 17 46.43 3.02 -1.82
N GLY A 18 45.54 4.02 -1.90
CA GLY A 18 44.69 4.42 -0.80
C GLY A 18 43.77 3.23 -0.45
N SER A 19 44.05 2.61 0.72
CA SER A 19 43.14 1.65 1.31
C SER A 19 41.85 2.38 1.66
N CYS A 20 40.79 2.19 0.89
CA CYS A 20 39.43 2.46 1.34
C CYS A 20 39.19 1.52 2.53
N VAL A 21 39.21 2.05 3.73
CA VAL A 21 38.67 1.38 4.90
C VAL A 21 37.19 1.32 4.68
N GLY A 22 36.73 0.20 4.09
CA GLY A 22 35.31 -0.12 4.04
C GLY A 22 34.84 -0.33 5.47
N ASP A 23 33.69 0.22 5.81
CA ASP A 23 33.00 -0.12 7.04
C ASP A 23 32.98 -1.64 7.20
N PRO A 24 33.20 -2.17 8.44
CA PRO A 24 33.17 -3.59 8.66
C PRO A 24 31.82 -4.13 8.17
N ALA A 25 31.88 -4.98 7.14
CA ALA A 25 30.69 -5.67 6.66
C ALA A 25 30.05 -6.38 7.85
N VAL A 26 28.84 -5.96 8.20
CA VAL A 26 28.03 -6.66 9.22
C VAL A 26 27.91 -8.09 8.70
N SER A 27 28.56 -9.04 9.39
CA SER A 27 28.48 -10.44 9.06
C SER A 27 27.04 -10.90 9.37
N VAL A 28 26.20 -10.99 8.35
CA VAL A 28 24.88 -11.61 8.46
C VAL A 28 25.15 -13.11 8.62
N PRO A 29 24.61 -13.78 9.65
CA PRO A 29 24.73 -15.22 9.79
C PRO A 29 24.24 -15.92 8.51
N GLU A 30 24.94 -16.95 8.05
CA GLU A 30 24.67 -17.68 6.79
C GLU A 30 23.23 -18.23 6.69
N ASN A 31 22.50 -18.31 7.81
CA ASN A 31 21.10 -18.75 7.94
C ASN A 31 20.14 -17.65 8.45
N ALA A 32 20.53 -16.38 8.48
CA ALA A 32 19.62 -15.33 8.90
C ALA A 32 18.58 -15.05 7.80
N ARG A 33 17.31 -15.27 8.14
CA ARG A 33 16.19 -14.90 7.27
C ARG A 33 16.01 -13.38 7.33
N PRO A 34 16.06 -12.65 6.19
CA PRO A 34 15.85 -11.20 6.20
C PRO A 34 14.37 -10.89 6.48
N ASN A 35 14.11 -9.78 7.16
CA ASN A 35 12.77 -9.21 7.20
C ASN A 35 12.36 -8.73 5.80
N ILE A 36 11.09 -8.93 5.45
CA ILE A 36 10.56 -8.60 4.14
C ILE A 36 9.40 -7.62 4.30
N ILE A 37 9.54 -6.43 3.71
CA ILE A 37 8.48 -5.43 3.64
C ILE A 37 8.12 -5.24 2.17
N PHE A 38 6.91 -5.63 1.79
CA PHE A 38 6.39 -5.47 0.44
C PHE A 38 5.44 -4.27 0.40
N ILE A 39 5.88 -3.16 -0.18
CA ILE A 39 5.07 -1.93 -0.31
C ILE A 39 4.45 -1.89 -1.70
N PHE A 40 3.13 -1.86 -1.75
CA PHE A 40 2.35 -1.85 -2.98
C PHE A 40 1.51 -0.57 -3.09
N SER A 41 2.01 0.39 -3.90
CA SER A 41 1.33 1.67 -4.15
C SER A 41 0.22 1.51 -5.17
N ASP A 42 -0.76 2.42 -5.11
CA ASP A 42 -1.91 2.43 -6.01
C ASP A 42 -1.88 3.64 -6.94
N ASP A 43 -2.10 3.42 -8.24
CA ASP A 43 -2.11 4.45 -9.30
C ASP A 43 -0.79 5.24 -9.45
N LEU A 44 0.31 4.74 -8.90
CA LEU A 44 1.62 5.37 -9.00
C LEU A 44 2.26 5.06 -10.36
N GLY A 45 2.57 6.11 -11.12
CA GLY A 45 3.26 5.98 -12.39
C GLY A 45 4.77 6.04 -12.24
N ILE A 46 5.49 5.41 -13.16
CA ILE A 46 6.97 5.49 -13.21
C ILE A 46 7.47 6.95 -13.29
N GLY A 47 6.73 7.84 -13.96
CA GLY A 47 7.04 9.26 -14.07
C GLY A 47 6.72 10.10 -12.83
N ASP A 48 6.21 9.51 -11.75
CA ASP A 48 5.92 10.18 -10.48
C ASP A 48 7.12 10.18 -9.52
N LEU A 49 8.15 9.38 -9.80
CA LEU A 49 9.29 9.17 -8.91
C LEU A 49 10.57 9.83 -9.44
N SER A 50 11.27 10.57 -8.57
CA SER A 50 12.51 11.24 -8.98
C SER A 50 13.63 10.26 -9.34
N CYS A 51 13.72 9.08 -8.73
CA CYS A 51 14.65 8.01 -9.12
C CYS A 51 14.39 7.45 -10.53
N TYR A 52 13.20 7.69 -11.10
CA TYR A 52 12.85 7.35 -12.48
C TYR A 52 12.79 8.57 -13.43
N GLY A 53 13.22 9.74 -12.95
CA GLY A 53 13.38 10.93 -13.78
C GLY A 53 12.30 11.99 -13.63
N ALA A 54 11.40 11.90 -12.65
CA ALA A 54 10.50 13.01 -12.32
C ALA A 54 11.31 14.22 -11.86
N THR A 55 11.05 15.38 -12.48
CA THR A 55 11.79 16.62 -12.20
C THR A 55 10.97 17.65 -11.43
N ARG A 56 9.65 17.46 -11.32
CA ARG A 56 8.72 18.40 -10.70
C ARG A 56 8.28 18.00 -9.29
N VAL A 57 8.53 16.79 -8.89
CA VAL A 57 8.27 16.26 -7.55
C VAL A 57 9.52 15.55 -7.07
N ALA A 58 9.86 15.69 -5.79
CA ALA A 58 10.98 15.00 -5.17
C ALA A 58 10.47 13.88 -4.27
N THR A 59 11.07 12.70 -4.39
CA THR A 59 10.74 11.50 -3.60
C THR A 59 12.00 10.96 -2.90
N PRO A 60 12.61 11.73 -1.96
CA PRO A 60 13.93 11.43 -1.42
C PRO A 60 14.02 10.12 -0.64
N HIS A 61 12.94 9.68 0.00
CA HIS A 61 12.93 8.40 0.74
C HIS A 61 12.90 7.21 -0.22
N ILE A 62 12.09 7.29 -1.28
CA ILE A 62 12.05 6.27 -2.35
C ILE A 62 13.37 6.28 -3.14
N ASP A 63 13.94 7.47 -3.42
CA ASP A 63 15.23 7.59 -4.09
C ASP A 63 16.36 6.93 -3.29
N ARG A 64 16.32 7.05 -1.94
CA ARG A 64 17.27 6.38 -1.07
C ARG A 64 17.15 4.85 -1.17
N LEU A 65 15.92 4.29 -1.20
CA LEU A 65 15.71 2.86 -1.44
C LEU A 65 16.29 2.43 -2.78
N ALA A 66 16.03 3.20 -3.83
CA ALA A 66 16.55 2.93 -5.17
C ALA A 66 18.09 2.98 -5.22
N ALA A 67 18.72 3.88 -4.46
CA ALA A 67 20.17 4.02 -4.38
C ALA A 67 20.84 2.91 -3.55
N GLN A 68 20.13 2.37 -2.56
CA GLN A 68 20.64 1.31 -1.68
C GLN A 68 20.33 -0.11 -2.20
N GLY A 69 19.46 -0.22 -3.18
CA GLY A 69 18.98 -1.50 -3.71
C GLY A 69 19.09 -1.61 -5.22
N GLN A 70 18.15 -2.33 -5.80
CA GLN A 70 18.03 -2.51 -7.25
C GLN A 70 16.82 -1.75 -7.79
N ARG A 71 17.02 -1.03 -8.89
CA ARG A 71 15.97 -0.34 -9.61
C ARG A 71 15.66 -1.09 -10.90
N PHE A 72 14.45 -1.62 -11.01
CA PHE A 72 14.00 -2.34 -12.19
C PHE A 72 13.54 -1.35 -13.26
N THR A 73 14.05 -1.51 -14.48
CA THR A 73 13.63 -0.73 -15.66
C THR A 73 12.50 -1.39 -16.44
N ASN A 74 12.30 -2.69 -16.21
CA ASN A 74 11.23 -3.49 -16.79
C ASN A 74 10.60 -4.37 -15.73
N ALA A 75 9.53 -3.86 -15.11
CA ALA A 75 8.70 -4.59 -14.15
C ALA A 75 7.22 -4.30 -14.45
N TYR A 76 6.39 -5.33 -14.39
CA TYR A 76 4.99 -5.24 -14.79
C TYR A 76 4.09 -5.84 -13.73
N ALA A 77 3.01 -5.14 -13.39
CA ALA A 77 1.93 -5.70 -12.62
C ALA A 77 1.16 -6.72 -13.46
N THR A 78 0.51 -7.68 -12.80
CA THR A 78 -0.29 -8.72 -13.48
C THR A 78 -1.56 -8.18 -14.12
N SER A 79 -2.00 -6.98 -13.75
CA SER A 79 -3.16 -6.27 -14.28
C SER A 79 -2.99 -4.76 -14.12
N ALA A 80 -3.80 -3.98 -14.87
CA ALA A 80 -3.82 -2.52 -14.82
C ALA A 80 -4.69 -1.95 -13.67
N THR A 81 -5.44 -2.78 -12.95
CA THR A 81 -6.38 -2.37 -11.90
C THR A 81 -6.13 -3.08 -10.58
N SER A 82 -6.63 -2.51 -9.50
CA SER A 82 -6.28 -2.83 -8.11
C SER A 82 -6.56 -4.28 -7.72
N THR A 83 -7.84 -4.70 -7.69
CA THR A 83 -8.24 -6.07 -7.27
C THR A 83 -7.49 -7.15 -8.04
N PRO A 84 -7.49 -7.17 -9.39
CA PRO A 84 -6.81 -8.22 -10.12
C PRO A 84 -5.27 -8.20 -9.96
N SER A 85 -4.64 -7.04 -9.80
CA SER A 85 -3.19 -6.98 -9.52
C SER A 85 -2.85 -7.57 -8.16
N ARG A 86 -3.64 -7.25 -7.11
CA ARG A 86 -3.45 -7.77 -5.75
C ARG A 86 -3.73 -9.26 -5.69
N PHE A 87 -4.77 -9.72 -6.39
CA PHE A 87 -5.04 -11.15 -6.55
C PHE A 87 -3.85 -11.88 -7.17
N GLY A 88 -3.35 -11.39 -8.31
CA GLY A 88 -2.22 -12.01 -8.99
C GLY A 88 -0.93 -12.03 -8.16
N LEU A 89 -0.69 -10.95 -7.39
CA LEU A 89 0.46 -10.87 -6.47
C LEU A 89 0.39 -11.94 -5.36
N LEU A 90 -0.76 -12.05 -4.69
CA LEU A 90 -0.88 -12.95 -3.53
C LEU A 90 -1.03 -14.42 -3.93
N THR A 91 -1.65 -14.71 -5.06
CA THR A 91 -1.93 -16.09 -5.48
C THR A 91 -0.92 -16.66 -6.48
N GLY A 92 -0.09 -15.82 -7.10
CA GLY A 92 0.77 -16.24 -8.22
C GLY A 92 -0.01 -16.60 -9.50
N MET A 93 -1.32 -16.38 -9.53
CA MET A 93 -2.19 -16.69 -10.68
C MET A 93 -2.55 -15.43 -11.46
N TYR A 94 -2.63 -15.55 -12.79
CA TYR A 94 -3.17 -14.46 -13.59
C TYR A 94 -4.68 -14.29 -13.31
N PRO A 95 -5.15 -13.06 -13.04
CA PRO A 95 -6.53 -12.80 -12.61
C PRO A 95 -7.57 -13.23 -13.65
N TRP A 96 -7.27 -13.14 -14.94
CA TRP A 96 -8.19 -13.55 -16.01
C TRP A 96 -8.48 -15.06 -16.05
N ARG A 97 -7.80 -15.86 -15.23
CA ARG A 97 -8.10 -17.30 -15.09
C ARG A 97 -9.34 -17.59 -14.26
N LEU A 98 -9.76 -16.63 -13.43
CA LEU A 98 -10.94 -16.77 -12.57
C LEU A 98 -11.98 -15.67 -12.87
N PRO A 99 -13.28 -15.99 -12.89
CA PRO A 99 -14.33 -15.05 -13.30
C PRO A 99 -14.52 -13.88 -12.31
N ASN A 100 -14.21 -14.04 -11.02
CA ASN A 100 -14.56 -13.10 -9.96
C ASN A 100 -13.41 -12.16 -9.54
N THR A 101 -12.38 -12.01 -10.37
CA THR A 101 -11.20 -11.20 -10.06
C THR A 101 -11.25 -9.78 -10.61
N GLN A 102 -12.42 -9.28 -10.94
CA GLN A 102 -12.64 -7.89 -11.38
C GLN A 102 -12.61 -6.93 -10.19
N ILE A 103 -12.75 -5.63 -10.43
CA ILE A 103 -12.75 -4.62 -9.38
C ILE A 103 -13.89 -4.92 -8.40
N ALA A 104 -13.53 -5.29 -7.17
CA ALA A 104 -14.49 -5.69 -6.15
C ALA A 104 -15.20 -4.48 -5.51
N PRO A 105 -16.52 -4.55 -5.23
CA PRO A 105 -17.18 -3.62 -4.34
C PRO A 105 -16.63 -3.73 -2.90
N GLY A 106 -16.88 -2.70 -2.07
CA GLY A 106 -16.31 -2.63 -0.73
C GLY A 106 -16.89 -3.64 0.27
N ASN A 107 -18.04 -4.19 -0.05
CA ASN A 107 -18.71 -5.27 0.72
C ASN A 107 -18.62 -6.65 0.04
N SER A 108 -17.71 -6.81 -0.90
CA SER A 108 -17.50 -8.09 -1.57
C SER A 108 -17.02 -9.17 -0.60
N GLU A 109 -17.43 -10.41 -0.86
CA GLU A 109 -16.85 -11.60 -0.25
C GLU A 109 -15.34 -11.70 -0.51
N LEU A 110 -14.60 -12.44 0.32
CA LEU A 110 -13.19 -12.73 0.06
C LEU A 110 -13.06 -13.51 -1.26
N ILE A 111 -12.36 -12.94 -2.23
CA ILE A 111 -12.23 -13.51 -3.59
C ILE A 111 -11.11 -14.54 -3.72
N ILE A 112 -10.19 -14.57 -2.77
CA ILE A 112 -9.15 -15.62 -2.69
C ILE A 112 -9.74 -16.77 -1.89
N ASP A 113 -9.81 -17.95 -2.50
CA ASP A 113 -10.24 -19.15 -1.82
C ASP A 113 -9.27 -19.47 -0.66
N PRO A 114 -9.74 -19.65 0.59
CA PRO A 114 -8.90 -20.01 1.72
C PRO A 114 -8.08 -21.32 1.53
N GLU A 115 -8.50 -22.20 0.62
CA GLU A 115 -7.73 -23.37 0.26
C GLU A 115 -6.58 -23.07 -0.72
N CYS A 116 -6.50 -21.84 -1.25
CA CYS A 116 -5.43 -21.43 -2.13
C CYS A 116 -4.16 -21.14 -1.32
N HIS A 117 -3.06 -21.82 -1.65
CA HIS A 117 -1.76 -21.54 -1.06
C HIS A 117 -1.19 -20.22 -1.59
N THR A 118 -1.20 -19.19 -0.77
CA THR A 118 -0.85 -17.81 -1.13
C THR A 118 0.64 -17.49 -0.89
N LEU A 119 1.06 -16.30 -1.29
CA LEU A 119 2.36 -15.75 -0.91
C LEU A 119 2.50 -15.63 0.62
N ALA A 120 1.42 -15.28 1.33
CA ALA A 120 1.44 -15.18 2.79
C ALA A 120 1.59 -16.55 3.44
N ASP A 121 0.90 -17.59 2.95
CA ASP A 121 1.09 -18.97 3.41
C ASP A 121 2.53 -19.45 3.17
N ALA A 122 3.08 -19.18 2.00
CA ALA A 122 4.46 -19.54 1.69
C ALA A 122 5.47 -18.88 2.64
N MET A 123 5.22 -17.62 3.03
CA MET A 123 6.05 -16.92 4.02
C MET A 123 5.85 -17.51 5.43
N HIS A 124 4.61 -17.79 5.81
CA HIS A 124 4.29 -18.41 7.10
C HIS A 124 4.94 -19.80 7.21
N ASP A 125 4.84 -20.64 6.18
CA ASP A 125 5.49 -21.95 6.12
C ASP A 125 7.03 -21.87 6.18
N ALA A 126 7.59 -20.76 5.65
CA ALA A 126 9.01 -20.48 5.80
C ALA A 126 9.38 -19.94 7.20
N GLY A 127 8.42 -19.82 8.12
CA GLY A 127 8.60 -19.40 9.51
C GLY A 127 8.73 -17.88 9.69
N TYR A 128 8.06 -17.09 8.85
CA TYR A 128 7.89 -15.66 9.02
C TYR A 128 6.59 -15.38 9.76
N VAL A 129 6.60 -14.38 10.63
CA VAL A 129 5.35 -13.76 11.09
C VAL A 129 4.83 -12.86 9.98
N THR A 130 3.56 -12.99 9.62
CA THR A 130 2.99 -12.37 8.44
C THR A 130 1.97 -11.29 8.80
N GLY A 131 2.04 -10.13 8.15
CA GLY A 131 1.11 -9.02 8.38
C GLY A 131 0.62 -8.37 7.11
N ALA A 132 -0.66 -7.96 7.10
CA ALA A 132 -1.25 -7.15 6.05
C ALA A 132 -1.73 -5.79 6.61
N VAL A 133 -1.24 -4.69 6.06
CA VAL A 133 -1.58 -3.33 6.51
C VAL A 133 -1.96 -2.44 5.33
N GLY A 134 -3.09 -1.73 5.46
CA GLY A 134 -3.53 -0.72 4.51
C GLY A 134 -4.55 -1.22 3.49
N LYS A 135 -4.44 -0.79 2.24
CA LYS A 135 -5.41 -1.13 1.19
C LYS A 135 -5.43 -2.61 0.89
N TRP A 136 -6.63 -3.21 0.99
CA TRP A 136 -6.86 -4.63 0.72
C TRP A 136 -7.46 -4.87 -0.67
N HIS A 137 -8.70 -4.51 -0.87
CA HIS A 137 -9.45 -4.59 -2.15
C HIS A 137 -9.56 -6.00 -2.74
N LEU A 138 -9.61 -7.01 -1.88
CA LEU A 138 -9.78 -8.43 -2.27
C LEU A 138 -11.04 -9.06 -1.64
N GLY A 139 -11.94 -8.20 -1.13
CA GLY A 139 -13.12 -8.65 -0.40
C GLY A 139 -12.80 -9.23 0.97
N LEU A 140 -13.82 -9.38 1.76
CA LEU A 140 -13.80 -9.93 3.12
C LEU A 140 -15.11 -10.66 3.37
N GLY A 141 -15.10 -11.64 4.28
CA GLY A 141 -16.31 -12.36 4.67
C GLY A 141 -16.73 -13.47 3.70
N PRO A 142 -17.85 -14.11 4.00
CA PRO A 142 -18.34 -15.29 3.28
C PRO A 142 -18.99 -14.93 1.96
N VAL A 143 -19.33 -15.96 1.17
CA VAL A 143 -20.16 -15.83 -0.02
C VAL A 143 -21.45 -15.07 0.31
N GLY A 144 -21.75 -14.07 -0.50
CA GLY A 144 -22.89 -13.16 -0.29
C GLY A 144 -22.51 -11.80 0.29
N GLY A 145 -21.26 -11.61 0.69
CA GLY A 145 -20.71 -10.31 1.08
C GLY A 145 -20.43 -10.18 2.57
N THR A 146 -19.85 -9.03 2.92
CA THR A 146 -19.32 -8.72 4.26
C THR A 146 -20.40 -8.11 5.17
N ASP A 147 -20.61 -8.68 6.35
CA ASP A 147 -21.27 -8.01 7.48
C ASP A 147 -20.22 -7.33 8.37
N PHE A 148 -20.20 -6.00 8.35
CA PHE A 148 -19.24 -5.19 9.10
C PHE A 148 -19.61 -5.05 10.61
N ASN A 149 -20.71 -5.63 11.08
CA ASN A 149 -21.19 -5.49 12.45
C ASN A 149 -20.79 -6.66 13.35
N VAL A 150 -20.21 -7.69 12.78
CA VAL A 150 -19.76 -8.90 13.47
C VAL A 150 -18.28 -9.15 13.20
N GLU A 151 -17.73 -10.21 13.77
CA GLU A 151 -16.40 -10.68 13.35
C GLU A 151 -16.46 -11.23 11.93
N ILE A 152 -15.66 -10.65 11.07
CA ILE A 152 -15.59 -10.97 9.65
C ILE A 152 -14.70 -12.21 9.48
N ARG A 153 -15.26 -13.24 8.84
CA ARG A 153 -14.54 -14.43 8.39
C ARG A 153 -15.22 -14.99 7.13
N PRO A 154 -14.43 -15.52 6.16
CA PRO A 154 -12.97 -15.50 6.08
C PRO A 154 -12.41 -14.09 5.81
N ASP A 155 -11.16 -13.85 6.20
CA ASP A 155 -10.44 -12.59 5.99
C ASP A 155 -8.97 -12.85 5.58
N ALA A 156 -8.09 -11.86 5.67
CA ALA A 156 -6.69 -12.06 5.30
C ALA A 156 -5.98 -13.11 6.17
N ARG A 157 -6.46 -13.33 7.40
CA ARG A 157 -5.89 -14.34 8.30
C ARG A 157 -6.21 -15.77 7.86
N ASP A 158 -7.26 -15.97 7.06
CA ASP A 158 -7.60 -17.28 6.51
C ASP A 158 -6.82 -17.62 5.23
N ILE A 159 -5.96 -16.72 4.76
CA ILE A 159 -5.10 -16.87 3.60
C ILE A 159 -3.63 -16.58 3.93
N GLY A 160 -3.19 -16.90 5.14
CA GLY A 160 -1.80 -16.95 5.55
C GLY A 160 -1.25 -15.74 6.28
N PHE A 161 -2.06 -14.71 6.62
CA PHE A 161 -1.60 -13.60 7.45
C PHE A 161 -1.91 -13.85 8.94
N ASP A 162 -0.95 -13.56 9.83
CA ASP A 162 -1.14 -13.63 11.28
C ASP A 162 -1.84 -12.37 11.84
N TYR A 163 -1.66 -11.23 11.14
CA TYR A 163 -2.19 -9.93 11.54
C TYR A 163 -2.72 -9.16 10.33
N GLU A 164 -3.82 -8.46 10.54
CA GLU A 164 -4.33 -7.53 9.54
C GLU A 164 -4.81 -6.20 10.14
N TYR A 165 -4.55 -5.11 9.41
CA TYR A 165 -5.18 -3.81 9.62
C TYR A 165 -5.50 -3.19 8.26
N LEU A 166 -6.76 -3.26 7.85
CA LEU A 166 -7.15 -3.11 6.46
C LEU A 166 -8.09 -1.93 6.21
N ILE A 167 -7.93 -1.30 5.06
CA ILE A 167 -8.98 -0.60 4.33
C ILE A 167 -9.68 -1.68 3.49
N PRO A 168 -10.96 -2.03 3.72
CA PRO A 168 -11.61 -3.19 3.09
C PRO A 168 -11.51 -3.23 1.57
N ALA A 169 -11.73 -2.08 0.92
CA ALA A 169 -11.54 -1.95 -0.52
C ALA A 169 -10.50 -0.87 -0.82
N THR A 170 -10.95 0.32 -1.12
CA THR A 170 -10.16 1.51 -1.42
C THR A 170 -10.91 2.74 -0.91
N VAL A 171 -10.19 3.84 -0.69
CA VAL A 171 -10.77 5.02 -0.03
C VAL A 171 -11.84 5.75 -0.82
N ASP A 172 -12.00 5.46 -2.10
CA ASP A 172 -13.12 5.97 -2.92
C ASP A 172 -14.43 5.18 -2.74
N ARG A 173 -14.44 4.11 -1.92
CA ARG A 173 -15.56 3.20 -1.72
C ARG A 173 -16.01 3.14 -0.27
N VAL A 174 -17.31 2.83 -0.10
CA VAL A 174 -17.85 2.48 1.22
C VAL A 174 -17.59 0.98 1.53
N PRO A 175 -17.47 0.59 2.80
CA PRO A 175 -17.55 1.41 4.01
C PRO A 175 -16.24 2.18 4.25
N CYS A 176 -16.37 3.36 4.86
CA CYS A 176 -15.25 4.23 5.18
C CYS A 176 -14.70 3.94 6.59
N VAL A 177 -14.26 2.70 6.82
CA VAL A 177 -13.80 2.20 8.12
C VAL A 177 -12.53 1.37 7.97
N PHE A 178 -11.76 1.27 9.07
CA PHE A 178 -10.69 0.28 9.16
C PHE A 178 -11.19 -1.02 9.78
N VAL A 179 -10.62 -2.13 9.35
CA VAL A 179 -10.81 -3.46 9.94
C VAL A 179 -9.50 -3.93 10.54
N GLU A 180 -9.50 -4.33 11.80
CA GLU A 180 -8.34 -4.92 12.48
C GLU A 180 -8.71 -6.31 12.98
N ASN A 181 -8.00 -7.33 12.52
CA ASN A 181 -8.23 -8.73 12.89
C ASN A 181 -9.71 -9.13 12.81
N GLY A 182 -10.33 -8.87 11.66
CA GLY A 182 -11.72 -9.22 11.37
C GLY A 182 -12.78 -8.35 12.04
N ARG A 183 -12.40 -7.25 12.70
CA ARG A 183 -13.38 -6.37 13.37
C ARG A 183 -13.22 -4.93 12.93
N VAL A 184 -14.35 -4.25 12.74
CA VAL A 184 -14.34 -2.82 12.45
C VAL A 184 -13.83 -2.06 13.68
N VAL A 185 -12.83 -1.23 13.47
CA VAL A 185 -12.18 -0.45 14.52
C VAL A 185 -13.11 0.66 15.00
N GLY A 186 -13.39 0.70 16.29
CA GLY A 186 -14.18 1.77 16.93
C GLY A 186 -15.68 1.73 16.62
N LEU A 187 -16.22 0.62 16.12
CA LEU A 187 -17.66 0.48 15.87
C LEU A 187 -18.45 0.50 17.18
N ASP A 188 -19.45 1.35 17.25
CA ASP A 188 -20.50 1.31 18.26
C ASP A 188 -21.59 0.32 17.79
N PRO A 189 -21.86 -0.77 18.53
CA PRO A 189 -22.91 -1.73 18.17
C PRO A 189 -24.31 -1.12 18.11
N SER A 190 -24.55 0.03 18.73
CA SER A 190 -25.83 0.74 18.66
C SER A 190 -26.04 1.55 17.38
N ASP A 191 -24.99 1.75 16.57
CA ASP A 191 -25.03 2.44 15.28
C ASP A 191 -24.48 1.51 14.19
N PRO A 192 -25.21 0.43 13.82
CA PRO A 192 -24.72 -0.61 12.91
C PRO A 192 -24.51 -0.08 11.50
N ILE A 193 -23.46 -0.59 10.85
CA ILE A 193 -23.12 -0.25 9.45
C ILE A 193 -24.02 -1.00 8.49
N THR A 194 -24.60 -0.27 7.54
CA THR A 194 -25.25 -0.85 6.37
C THR A 194 -24.57 -0.32 5.11
N VAL A 195 -24.22 -1.22 4.18
CA VAL A 195 -23.57 -0.92 2.90
C VAL A 195 -24.37 -1.52 1.77
N ASN A 196 -24.54 -0.77 0.67
CA ASN A 196 -25.16 -1.25 -0.55
C ASN A 196 -24.51 -0.63 -1.78
N TYR A 197 -24.41 -1.38 -2.88
CA TYR A 197 -23.83 -0.92 -4.14
C TYR A 197 -24.84 -0.79 -5.28
N ASP A 198 -26.07 -1.26 -5.07
CA ASP A 198 -27.13 -1.26 -6.08
C ASP A 198 -28.13 -0.12 -5.89
N HIS A 199 -28.36 0.29 -4.61
CA HIS A 199 -29.33 1.34 -4.27
C HIS A 199 -28.95 2.07 -2.98
N LYS A 200 -29.49 3.29 -2.84
CA LYS A 200 -29.30 4.13 -1.64
C LYS A 200 -29.87 3.46 -0.41
N VAL A 201 -29.06 3.47 0.67
CA VAL A 201 -29.47 3.05 2.02
C VAL A 201 -29.32 4.23 2.97
N GLY A 202 -30.27 4.32 3.94
CA GLY A 202 -30.30 5.42 4.89
C GLY A 202 -30.55 6.79 4.27
N ASP A 203 -30.31 7.82 5.07
CA ASP A 203 -30.62 9.23 4.76
C ASP A 203 -29.38 10.11 4.61
N TRP A 204 -28.17 9.51 4.58
CA TRP A 204 -26.96 10.29 4.44
C TRP A 204 -26.90 11.02 3.10
N PRO A 205 -26.31 12.24 3.07
CA PRO A 205 -26.20 13.02 1.83
C PRO A 205 -25.33 12.29 0.81
N THR A 206 -25.65 12.53 -0.47
CA THR A 206 -24.87 12.00 -1.60
C THR A 206 -24.23 13.14 -2.39
N GLY A 207 -23.13 12.83 -3.08
CA GLY A 207 -22.45 13.82 -3.91
C GLY A 207 -23.30 14.34 -5.07
N SER A 208 -24.19 13.51 -5.59
CA SER A 208 -25.14 13.87 -6.65
C SER A 208 -26.25 14.82 -6.18
N GLU A 209 -26.75 14.64 -4.94
CA GLU A 209 -27.85 15.43 -4.37
C GLU A 209 -27.34 16.69 -3.63
N ASN A 210 -26.12 16.64 -3.06
CA ASN A 210 -25.57 17.65 -2.16
C ASN A 210 -24.14 18.06 -2.55
N PRO A 211 -23.90 18.54 -3.78
CA PRO A 211 -22.55 18.87 -4.25
C PRO A 211 -21.88 20.01 -3.45
N GLU A 212 -22.67 20.84 -2.76
CA GLU A 212 -22.19 21.93 -1.91
C GLU A 212 -21.50 21.44 -0.62
N LEU A 213 -21.71 20.18 -0.22
CA LEU A 213 -21.06 19.58 0.95
C LEU A 213 -19.66 19.01 0.65
N LEU A 214 -19.26 19.02 -0.62
CA LEU A 214 -18.02 18.37 -1.04
C LEU A 214 -16.79 19.25 -0.84
N LYS A 215 -15.77 18.73 -0.19
CA LYS A 215 -14.43 19.32 -0.10
C LYS A 215 -13.64 19.26 -1.40
N LEU A 216 -13.91 18.24 -2.22
CA LEU A 216 -13.23 17.97 -3.48
C LEU A 216 -14.24 17.66 -4.57
N ARG A 217 -13.92 18.09 -5.80
CA ARG A 217 -14.68 17.64 -6.97
C ARG A 217 -14.53 16.12 -7.12
N PRO A 218 -15.63 15.37 -7.20
CA PRO A 218 -15.58 13.91 -7.32
C PRO A 218 -15.02 13.49 -8.69
N SER A 219 -14.44 12.32 -8.74
CA SER A 219 -14.19 11.59 -9.99
C SER A 219 -15.52 11.12 -10.58
N HIS A 220 -15.53 10.82 -11.88
CA HIS A 220 -16.74 10.32 -12.54
C HIS A 220 -17.26 9.03 -11.87
N GLY A 221 -18.54 9.01 -11.51
CA GLY A 221 -19.19 7.88 -10.84
C GLY A 221 -18.90 7.74 -9.33
N HIS A 222 -18.19 8.70 -8.71
CA HIS A 222 -17.92 8.73 -7.28
C HIS A 222 -18.84 9.77 -6.61
N ASP A 223 -20.13 9.60 -6.71
CA ASP A 223 -21.14 10.61 -6.36
C ASP A 223 -22.23 10.11 -5.40
N ASN A 224 -22.00 8.94 -4.77
CA ASN A 224 -22.92 8.39 -3.77
C ASN A 224 -22.65 8.97 -2.37
N THR A 225 -22.68 8.16 -1.31
CA THR A 225 -22.62 8.66 0.09
C THR A 225 -21.43 9.58 0.35
N ILE A 226 -21.69 10.71 1.00
CA ILE A 226 -20.65 11.65 1.46
C ILE A 226 -20.19 11.25 2.87
N VAL A 227 -18.89 10.98 3.01
CA VAL A 227 -18.21 10.79 4.29
C VAL A 227 -17.02 11.73 4.35
N ASN A 228 -16.87 12.49 5.44
CA ASN A 228 -15.80 13.49 5.63
C ASN A 228 -15.73 14.54 4.51
N GLY A 229 -16.90 14.90 3.91
CA GLY A 229 -16.95 15.84 2.77
C GLY A 229 -16.46 15.26 1.44
N ILE A 230 -16.31 13.96 1.34
CA ILE A 230 -15.89 13.22 0.15
C ILE A 230 -17.01 12.26 -0.27
N SER A 231 -17.47 12.36 -1.51
CA SER A 231 -18.42 11.38 -2.06
C SER A 231 -17.73 10.09 -2.50
N ARG A 232 -18.42 8.98 -2.33
CA ARG A 232 -17.88 7.62 -2.51
C ARG A 232 -18.63 6.89 -3.62
N ILE A 233 -18.09 5.74 -4.02
CA ILE A 233 -18.82 4.72 -4.78
C ILE A 233 -19.55 3.85 -3.75
N GLY A 234 -20.86 3.66 -3.96
CA GLY A 234 -21.74 2.91 -3.06
C GLY A 234 -22.37 3.77 -1.96
N TRP A 235 -23.34 3.20 -1.29
CA TRP A 235 -24.10 3.84 -0.24
C TRP A 235 -23.85 3.18 1.09
N MET A 236 -23.74 3.98 2.15
CA MET A 236 -23.62 3.50 3.53
C MET A 236 -24.41 4.36 4.50
N THR A 237 -24.75 3.79 5.63
CA THR A 237 -25.26 4.48 6.81
C THR A 237 -24.77 3.77 8.07
N GLY A 238 -24.80 4.44 9.21
CA GLY A 238 -24.31 3.91 10.48
C GLY A 238 -22.79 3.90 10.61
N GLY A 239 -22.29 3.40 11.74
CA GLY A 239 -20.87 3.30 12.04
C GLY A 239 -20.17 4.64 12.22
N ARG A 240 -20.86 5.71 12.66
CA ARG A 240 -20.30 7.06 12.75
C ARG A 240 -19.03 7.13 13.58
N SER A 241 -18.94 6.37 14.66
CA SER A 241 -17.76 6.33 15.54
C SER A 241 -16.55 5.64 14.93
N ALA A 242 -16.77 4.81 13.89
CA ALA A 242 -15.74 4.04 13.20
C ALA A 242 -15.22 4.73 11.93
N LEU A 243 -15.85 5.81 11.46
CA LEU A 243 -15.47 6.47 10.22
C LEU A 243 -14.06 7.04 10.31
N TRP A 244 -13.26 6.77 9.30
CA TRP A 244 -11.95 7.40 9.19
C TRP A 244 -12.05 8.89 8.82
N VAL A 245 -10.97 9.62 9.09
CA VAL A 245 -10.73 10.95 8.55
C VAL A 245 -9.70 10.81 7.44
N ASP A 246 -10.06 11.20 6.22
CA ASP A 246 -9.24 10.95 5.01
C ASP A 246 -7.83 11.50 5.13
N GLU A 247 -7.69 12.70 5.69
CA GLU A 247 -6.41 13.37 5.91
C GLU A 247 -5.45 12.58 6.84
N GLY A 248 -5.98 11.67 7.65
CA GLY A 248 -5.23 10.86 8.61
C GLY A 248 -4.90 9.43 8.15
N ILE A 249 -5.37 9.01 6.97
CA ILE A 249 -5.23 7.62 6.51
C ILE A 249 -3.77 7.22 6.36
N ALA A 250 -2.95 8.04 5.70
CA ALA A 250 -1.54 7.73 5.49
C ALA A 250 -0.77 7.59 6.82
N ASP A 251 -1.06 8.47 7.79
CA ASP A 251 -0.47 8.42 9.13
C ASP A 251 -0.87 7.14 9.89
N THR A 252 -2.14 6.74 9.76
CA THR A 252 -2.66 5.51 10.38
C THR A 252 -1.98 4.28 9.79
N ILE A 253 -1.84 4.20 8.46
CA ILE A 253 -1.16 3.10 7.78
C ILE A 253 0.33 3.04 8.19
N ALA A 254 1.03 4.18 8.17
CA ALA A 254 2.42 4.26 8.61
C ALA A 254 2.59 3.82 10.07
N LEU A 255 1.70 4.28 10.96
CA LEU A 255 1.70 3.91 12.38
C LEU A 255 1.50 2.40 12.57
N LYS A 256 0.51 1.81 11.91
CA LYS A 256 0.21 0.36 12.04
C LYS A 256 1.32 -0.51 11.46
N ALA A 257 1.90 -0.10 10.33
CA ALA A 257 3.06 -0.78 9.74
C ALA A 257 4.27 -0.74 10.68
N THR A 258 4.62 0.43 11.21
CA THR A 258 5.75 0.58 12.15
C THR A 258 5.50 -0.13 13.47
N GLN A 259 4.26 -0.18 13.98
CA GLN A 259 3.91 -0.96 15.16
C GLN A 259 4.08 -2.46 14.93
N PHE A 260 3.68 -2.99 13.77
CA PHE A 260 3.92 -4.38 13.40
C PHE A 260 5.42 -4.68 13.35
N ILE A 261 6.20 -3.86 12.65
CA ILE A 261 7.67 -4.01 12.55
C ILE A 261 8.32 -3.98 13.95
N ALA A 262 7.97 -3.02 14.79
CA ALA A 262 8.53 -2.89 16.13
C ALA A 262 8.20 -4.09 17.03
N ARG A 263 7.01 -4.68 16.87
CA ARG A 263 6.58 -5.88 17.62
C ARG A 263 7.36 -7.12 17.22
N HIS A 264 7.71 -7.26 15.93
CA HIS A 264 8.31 -8.45 15.36
C HIS A 264 9.80 -8.26 14.96
N LYS A 265 10.46 -7.20 15.41
CA LYS A 265 11.85 -6.86 15.05
C LYS A 265 12.89 -7.94 15.38
N ASP A 266 12.59 -8.81 16.34
CA ASP A 266 13.51 -9.83 16.85
C ASP A 266 13.24 -11.23 16.23
N GLU A 267 12.33 -11.33 15.28
CA GLU A 267 11.98 -12.56 14.53
C GLU A 267 11.75 -12.23 13.04
N PRO A 268 11.93 -13.19 12.14
CA PRO A 268 11.66 -12.95 10.72
C PRO A 268 10.20 -12.59 10.50
N PHE A 269 9.94 -11.49 9.80
CA PHE A 269 8.58 -11.09 9.44
C PHE A 269 8.44 -10.76 7.95
N PHE A 270 7.23 -10.98 7.44
CA PHE A 270 6.76 -10.52 6.14
C PHE A 270 5.60 -9.54 6.33
N LEU A 271 5.78 -8.31 5.88
CA LEU A 271 4.75 -7.28 5.91
C LEU A 271 4.30 -6.95 4.48
N TYR A 272 3.05 -7.25 4.15
CA TYR A 272 2.37 -6.70 2.99
C TYR A 272 1.74 -5.35 3.37
N MET A 273 2.19 -4.28 2.74
CA MET A 273 1.71 -2.92 2.98
C MET A 273 1.10 -2.34 1.70
N GLY A 274 -0.22 -2.29 1.65
CA GLY A 274 -0.95 -1.61 0.58
C GLY A 274 -1.12 -0.12 0.90
N THR A 275 -0.45 0.79 0.16
CA THR A 275 -0.72 2.21 0.34
C THR A 275 -1.97 2.61 -0.43
N ASN A 276 -2.67 3.63 0.06
CA ASN A 276 -3.78 4.24 -0.67
C ASN A 276 -3.29 5.24 -1.71
N ASP A 277 -2.23 5.98 -1.38
CA ASP A 277 -1.69 7.00 -2.26
C ASP A 277 -0.99 6.32 -3.47
N VAL A 278 -1.24 6.82 -4.66
CA VAL A 278 -1.80 8.14 -5.03
C VAL A 278 -3.22 8.04 -5.63
N HIS A 279 -3.98 7.00 -5.30
CA HIS A 279 -5.34 6.77 -5.80
C HIS A 279 -6.31 7.89 -5.36
N VAL A 280 -7.39 8.07 -6.10
CA VAL A 280 -8.49 8.99 -5.74
C VAL A 280 -9.33 8.42 -4.58
N PRO A 281 -9.97 9.29 -3.77
CA PRO A 281 -9.83 10.74 -3.66
C PRO A 281 -8.47 11.13 -3.08
N ARG A 282 -7.87 12.18 -3.60
CA ARG A 282 -6.56 12.67 -3.15
C ARG A 282 -6.74 13.71 -2.07
N VAL A 283 -6.66 13.27 -0.82
CA VAL A 283 -6.88 14.11 0.37
C VAL A 283 -5.59 14.13 1.20
N PRO A 284 -4.62 14.99 0.81
CA PRO A 284 -3.36 15.05 1.53
C PRO A 284 -3.56 15.58 2.95
N HIS A 285 -2.81 15.03 3.91
CA HIS A 285 -2.71 15.62 5.24
C HIS A 285 -2.29 17.11 5.14
N PRO A 286 -2.80 18.03 6.00
CA PRO A 286 -2.52 19.46 5.91
C PRO A 286 -1.04 19.84 5.81
N ARG A 287 -0.12 19.02 6.38
CA ARG A 287 1.34 19.25 6.26
C ARG A 287 1.88 19.10 4.84
N PHE A 288 1.16 18.39 3.93
CA PHE A 288 1.54 18.21 2.52
C PHE A 288 0.70 19.06 1.56
N ALA A 289 -0.48 19.48 1.98
CA ALA A 289 -1.39 20.24 1.14
C ALA A 289 -0.74 21.52 0.58
N GLY A 290 -0.75 21.69 -0.76
CA GLY A 290 -0.15 22.80 -1.47
C GLY A 290 1.39 22.79 -1.54
N LYS A 291 2.08 21.75 -1.03
CA LYS A 291 3.56 21.73 -0.95
C LYS A 291 4.24 21.32 -2.26
N SER A 292 3.57 20.54 -3.10
CA SER A 292 4.16 20.08 -4.36
C SER A 292 4.13 21.15 -5.47
N GLY A 293 3.21 22.10 -5.41
CA GLY A 293 2.90 23.00 -6.52
C GLY A 293 2.25 22.29 -7.73
N LEU A 294 1.84 21.02 -7.58
CA LEU A 294 1.24 20.20 -8.64
C LEU A 294 -0.20 19.78 -8.32
N GLY A 295 -0.86 20.50 -7.39
CA GLY A 295 -2.18 20.16 -6.90
C GLY A 295 -2.17 18.92 -6.02
N THR A 296 -3.37 18.44 -5.68
CA THR A 296 -3.53 17.33 -4.71
C THR A 296 -2.81 16.04 -5.12
N ARG A 297 -2.65 15.78 -6.44
CA ARG A 297 -1.90 14.60 -6.90
C ARG A 297 -0.42 14.68 -6.53
N GLY A 298 0.23 15.81 -6.75
CA GLY A 298 1.61 15.99 -6.33
C GLY A 298 1.78 15.98 -4.81
N ASP A 299 0.81 16.53 -4.08
CA ASP A 299 0.82 16.58 -2.63
C ASP A 299 0.75 15.16 -2.01
N VAL A 300 -0.08 14.27 -2.56
CA VAL A 300 -0.14 12.87 -2.08
C VAL A 300 1.06 12.02 -2.54
N ILE A 301 1.79 12.42 -3.59
CA ILE A 301 3.10 11.80 -3.90
C ILE A 301 4.12 12.14 -2.80
N LEU A 302 4.16 13.40 -2.34
CA LEU A 302 5.02 13.78 -1.21
C LEU A 302 4.61 13.02 0.08
N GLN A 303 3.32 12.84 0.30
CA GLN A 303 2.79 12.06 1.42
C GLN A 303 3.18 10.59 1.33
N LEU A 304 3.10 9.97 0.15
CA LEU A 304 3.54 8.60 -0.09
C LEU A 304 5.04 8.43 0.21
N ASP A 305 5.87 9.35 -0.30
CA ASP A 305 7.31 9.31 -0.03
C ASP A 305 7.62 9.42 1.47
N TRP A 306 6.91 10.31 2.19
CA TRP A 306 7.00 10.40 3.64
C TRP A 306 6.57 9.10 4.32
N THR A 307 5.44 8.50 3.91
CA THR A 307 4.93 7.23 4.47
C THR A 307 5.97 6.12 4.36
N ILE A 308 6.62 6.00 3.19
CA ILE A 308 7.71 5.04 2.99
C ILE A 308 8.91 5.38 3.87
N GLY A 309 9.22 6.67 4.00
CA GLY A 309 10.28 7.16 4.89
C GLY A 309 10.09 6.77 6.36
N GLU A 310 8.85 6.83 6.87
CA GLU A 310 8.52 6.42 8.24
C GLU A 310 8.71 4.91 8.44
N VAL A 311 8.25 4.11 7.48
CA VAL A 311 8.35 2.64 7.54
C VAL A 311 9.80 2.17 7.45
N MET A 312 10.64 2.90 6.74
CA MET A 312 12.06 2.55 6.50
C MET A 312 13.04 3.18 7.52
N ARG A 313 12.52 3.85 8.54
CA ARG A 313 13.34 4.45 9.61
C ARG A 313 13.75 3.41 10.64
#